data_cf079012cf9c30cecd02fccec285ec31
#
_entry.id   cf079012cf9c30cecd02fccec285ec31
#
_cell.length_a   1.000
_cell.length_b   1.000
_cell.length_c   1.000
_cell.angle_alpha   90.00
_cell.angle_beta   90.00
_cell.angle_gamma   90.00
#
_symmetry.space_group_name_H-M   'P 1'
#
loop_
_entity.id
_entity.type
_entity.pdbx_description
1 polymer ?
#
loop_
_entity_poly.entity_id
_entity_poly.type
_entity_poly.pdbx_seq_one_letter_code
_entity_poly.pdbx_strand_id
1 'polypeptide(L)'
;MSTQTEGRTGIAVANAPVSYGAFEITVGHDPNVPDGTSVLDQVAEAGYAGIDLGPVGYLGSGEELGERLAERGLGLAGAYLELPYADHEALEQAMGDLDALLGTFDAVRPYLPGPPPRPTLADAGSQQRRSRPGRSATQPALGLDGDGWRRFAEGLARVVGRCRDRGYDPTFHPETGTYVEAPWEIEEVLDRSDIGLCLETGHMMLGGGDPVALLRDWGDRINHVHLKDAVLSVMAGIVDDDAPVTEIWSREAFCALGHGDLDVGRILDGLRAISFGGWLVVEQDILPRSAERFARAAEEQRHNREFLAGRGL
;
A
#
# COMPACT_ATOMS: atom_id res chain seq x y z
N MET A 1 33.85 0.98 28.96
CA MET A 1 32.62 1.72 28.67
C MET A 1 32.05 1.10 27.42
N SER A 2 31.06 0.22 27.58
CA SER A 2 30.39 -0.49 26.48
C SER A 2 29.29 0.44 25.97
N THR A 3 29.48 1.01 24.80
CA THR A 3 28.40 1.70 24.07
C THR A 3 27.38 0.64 23.65
N GLN A 4 26.28 0.60 24.36
CA GLN A 4 25.07 -0.09 23.85
C GLN A 4 24.71 0.55 22.52
N THR A 5 24.89 -0.19 21.43
CA THR A 5 24.24 0.07 20.16
C THR A 5 22.73 -0.09 20.40
N GLU A 6 22.03 1.02 20.61
CA GLU A 6 20.58 1.03 20.57
C GLU A 6 20.18 0.37 19.24
N GLY A 7 19.38 -0.70 19.34
CA GLY A 7 19.00 -1.51 18.21
C GLY A 7 18.25 -0.66 17.18
N ARG A 8 18.90 -0.35 16.06
CA ARG A 8 18.20 0.13 14.87
C ARG A 8 17.18 -0.95 14.51
N THR A 9 15.92 -0.61 14.62
CA THR A 9 14.84 -1.44 14.05
C THR A 9 15.19 -1.67 12.58
N GLY A 10 15.12 -2.90 12.09
CA GLY A 10 15.39 -3.21 10.67
C GLY A 10 14.34 -2.64 9.73
N ILE A 11 13.59 -1.61 10.17
CA ILE A 11 12.53 -0.94 9.42
C ILE A 11 13.13 0.19 8.61
N ALA A 12 12.93 0.16 7.30
CA ALA A 12 13.21 1.24 6.37
C ALA A 12 11.91 1.99 6.05
N VAL A 13 11.90 3.32 6.25
CA VAL A 13 10.70 4.13 6.04
C VAL A 13 10.69 4.68 4.62
N ALA A 14 9.66 4.34 3.86
CA ALA A 14 9.42 4.80 2.50
C ALA A 14 8.17 5.68 2.41
N ASN A 15 7.97 6.31 1.26
CA ASN A 15 6.76 7.03 0.90
C ASN A 15 6.18 6.48 -0.40
N ALA A 16 5.06 7.02 -0.88
CA ALA A 16 4.42 6.57 -2.12
C ALA A 16 3.95 7.74 -2.98
N PRO A 17 3.97 7.63 -4.32
CA PRO A 17 3.50 8.67 -5.23
C PRO A 17 2.04 9.08 -5.01
N VAL A 18 1.19 8.17 -4.55
CA VAL A 18 -0.22 8.43 -4.20
C VAL A 18 -0.37 9.51 -3.14
N SER A 19 0.61 9.67 -2.26
CA SER A 19 0.66 10.74 -1.24
C SER A 19 0.85 12.13 -1.85
N TYR A 20 1.22 12.21 -3.12
CA TYR A 20 1.34 13.44 -3.91
C TYR A 20 0.28 13.51 -5.02
N GLY A 21 -0.70 12.62 -5.01
CA GLY A 21 -1.79 12.58 -5.97
C GLY A 21 -1.48 11.84 -7.27
N ALA A 22 -0.38 11.11 -7.33
CA ALA A 22 0.01 10.35 -8.51
C ALA A 22 -0.33 8.85 -8.34
N PHE A 23 -1.43 8.43 -8.95
CA PHE A 23 -1.89 7.05 -9.02
C PHE A 23 -2.65 6.79 -10.35
N GLU A 24 -3.09 5.59 -10.61
CA GLU A 24 -3.53 5.11 -11.91
C GLU A 24 -4.64 5.95 -12.55
N ILE A 25 -5.55 6.48 -11.72
CA ILE A 25 -6.69 7.29 -12.21
C ILE A 25 -6.33 8.78 -12.43
N THR A 26 -5.14 9.22 -12.01
CA THR A 26 -4.75 10.63 -12.10
C THR A 26 -3.59 10.87 -13.06
N VAL A 27 -2.60 10.00 -13.10
CA VAL A 27 -1.43 10.13 -13.98
C VAL A 27 -1.85 10.08 -15.45
N GLY A 28 -1.47 11.12 -16.20
CA GLY A 28 -1.85 11.28 -17.61
C GLY A 28 -3.29 11.80 -17.83
N HIS A 29 -4.08 12.00 -16.76
CA HIS A 29 -5.47 12.44 -16.83
C HIS A 29 -5.71 13.77 -16.11
N ASP A 30 -5.04 14.01 -14.99
CA ASP A 30 -5.15 15.26 -14.22
C ASP A 30 -3.91 16.14 -14.44
N PRO A 31 -4.07 17.38 -14.93
CA PRO A 31 -2.94 18.30 -15.18
C PRO A 31 -2.23 18.77 -13.90
N ASN A 32 -2.81 18.56 -12.73
CA ASN A 32 -2.21 18.95 -11.45
C ASN A 32 -1.34 17.84 -10.84
N VAL A 33 -1.27 16.65 -11.45
CA VAL A 33 -0.32 15.62 -11.01
C VAL A 33 1.10 16.15 -11.16
N PRO A 34 1.92 16.16 -10.09
CA PRO A 34 3.32 16.59 -10.20
C PRO A 34 4.10 15.63 -11.10
N ASP A 35 5.22 16.09 -11.65
CA ASP A 35 6.10 15.17 -12.37
C ASP A 35 6.86 14.24 -11.41
N GLY A 36 7.19 13.03 -11.90
CA GLY A 36 7.82 12.01 -11.07
C GLY A 36 9.18 12.41 -10.49
N THR A 37 9.94 13.27 -11.18
CA THR A 37 11.23 13.79 -10.67
C THR A 37 11.00 14.69 -9.46
N SER A 38 10.03 15.59 -9.54
CA SER A 38 9.65 16.46 -8.41
C SER A 38 9.21 15.65 -7.19
N VAL A 39 8.48 14.55 -7.39
CA VAL A 39 8.08 13.66 -6.27
C VAL A 39 9.29 12.96 -5.67
N LEU A 40 10.20 12.43 -6.47
CA LEU A 40 11.45 11.81 -5.99
C LEU A 40 12.28 12.81 -5.15
N ASP A 41 12.40 14.06 -5.61
CA ASP A 41 13.12 15.11 -4.90
C ASP A 41 12.46 15.40 -3.54
N GLN A 42 11.13 15.57 -3.49
CA GLN A 42 10.40 15.82 -2.25
C GLN A 42 10.53 14.65 -1.23
N VAL A 43 10.48 13.40 -1.72
CA VAL A 43 10.65 12.20 -0.87
C VAL A 43 12.07 12.15 -0.28
N ALA A 44 13.09 12.40 -1.09
CA ALA A 44 14.47 12.42 -0.62
C ALA A 44 14.75 13.58 0.37
N GLU A 45 14.26 14.79 0.07
CA GLU A 45 14.39 15.99 0.92
C GLU A 45 13.67 15.82 2.26
N ALA A 46 12.53 15.12 2.28
CA ALA A 46 11.82 14.79 3.52
C ALA A 46 12.56 13.77 4.38
N GLY A 47 13.58 13.08 3.85
CA GLY A 47 14.41 12.11 4.60
C GLY A 47 13.82 10.71 4.65
N TYR A 48 13.00 10.33 3.67
CA TYR A 48 12.60 8.93 3.47
C TYR A 48 13.76 8.11 2.89
N ALA A 49 13.79 6.81 3.20
CA ALA A 49 14.80 5.89 2.73
C ALA A 49 14.42 5.22 1.39
N GLY A 50 13.18 5.38 0.94
CA GLY A 50 12.68 4.77 -0.29
C GLY A 50 11.32 5.31 -0.70
N ILE A 51 10.82 4.76 -1.80
CA ILE A 51 9.53 5.11 -2.38
C ILE A 51 8.87 3.85 -2.98
N ASP A 52 7.56 3.76 -2.99
CA ASP A 52 6.81 2.83 -3.81
C ASP A 52 6.80 3.27 -5.28
N LEU A 53 6.66 2.31 -6.20
CA LEU A 53 6.74 2.61 -7.63
C LEU A 53 5.61 3.54 -8.10
N GLY A 54 4.40 3.38 -7.55
CA GLY A 54 3.21 4.00 -8.10
C GLY A 54 2.92 3.54 -9.53
N PRO A 55 2.23 4.36 -10.35
CA PRO A 55 1.91 4.01 -11.72
C PRO A 55 3.15 3.72 -12.56
N VAL A 56 3.10 2.62 -13.32
CA VAL A 56 4.24 2.17 -14.15
C VAL A 56 4.70 3.28 -15.10
N GLY A 57 5.99 3.59 -15.07
CA GLY A 57 6.62 4.61 -15.91
C GLY A 57 6.53 6.05 -15.36
N TYR A 58 5.76 6.30 -14.30
CA TYR A 58 5.62 7.63 -13.72
C TYR A 58 6.94 8.18 -13.13
N LEU A 59 7.67 7.37 -12.38
CA LEU A 59 8.97 7.75 -11.82
C LEU A 59 10.13 7.56 -12.80
N GLY A 60 9.88 6.94 -13.95
CA GLY A 60 10.86 6.50 -14.94
C GLY A 60 10.73 5.01 -15.20
N SER A 61 11.63 4.45 -16.01
CA SER A 61 11.60 3.03 -16.37
C SER A 61 13.01 2.46 -16.56
N GLY A 62 13.14 1.14 -16.41
CA GLY A 62 14.38 0.42 -16.65
C GLY A 62 15.56 0.96 -15.82
N GLU A 63 16.73 1.07 -16.46
CA GLU A 63 17.97 1.57 -15.83
C GLU A 63 17.84 3.03 -15.39
N GLU A 64 17.13 3.87 -16.17
CA GLU A 64 16.92 5.28 -15.85
C GLU A 64 16.23 5.45 -14.49
N LEU A 65 15.23 4.63 -14.18
CA LEU A 65 14.58 4.63 -12.86
C LEU A 65 15.61 4.26 -11.77
N GLY A 66 16.41 3.23 -12.02
CA GLY A 66 17.46 2.81 -11.08
C GLY A 66 18.46 3.93 -10.78
N GLU A 67 18.93 4.62 -11.80
CA GLU A 67 19.84 5.77 -11.67
C GLU A 67 19.20 6.92 -10.90
N ARG A 68 17.95 7.30 -11.21
CA ARG A 68 17.19 8.35 -10.51
C ARG A 68 17.05 8.07 -9.02
N LEU A 69 16.76 6.81 -8.67
CA LEU A 69 16.66 6.38 -7.26
C LEU A 69 18.04 6.43 -6.58
N ALA A 70 19.07 5.90 -7.21
CA ALA A 70 20.44 5.87 -6.67
C ALA A 70 21.01 7.29 -6.44
N GLU A 71 20.80 8.23 -7.37
CA GLU A 71 21.21 9.64 -7.25
C GLU A 71 20.64 10.30 -5.98
N ARG A 72 19.48 9.84 -5.51
CA ARG A 72 18.79 10.37 -4.33
C ARG A 72 18.98 9.51 -3.09
N GLY A 73 19.68 8.39 -3.20
CA GLY A 73 19.85 7.43 -2.11
C GLY A 73 18.54 6.72 -1.73
N LEU A 74 17.57 6.67 -2.63
CA LEU A 74 16.26 6.03 -2.40
C LEU A 74 16.29 4.55 -2.80
N GLY A 75 15.68 3.70 -1.96
CA GLY A 75 15.29 2.34 -2.33
C GLY A 75 13.92 2.31 -2.99
N LEU A 76 13.59 1.18 -3.63
CA LEU A 76 12.24 0.88 -4.08
C LEU A 76 11.58 -0.05 -3.06
N ALA A 77 10.44 0.37 -2.48
CA ALA A 77 9.79 -0.38 -1.41
C ALA A 77 8.90 -1.50 -1.95
N GLY A 78 8.14 -1.20 -2.99
CA GLY A 78 7.23 -2.13 -3.62
C GLY A 78 6.57 -1.54 -4.85
N ALA A 79 5.57 -2.25 -5.35
CA ALA A 79 4.69 -1.76 -6.39
C ALA A 79 3.31 -2.42 -6.26
N TYR A 80 2.28 -1.60 -6.19
CA TYR A 80 0.90 -2.02 -6.13
C TYR A 80 0.41 -2.54 -7.48
N LEU A 81 -0.35 -3.64 -7.45
CA LEU A 81 -0.98 -4.22 -8.63
C LEU A 81 -2.31 -4.91 -8.26
N GLU A 82 -3.41 -4.46 -8.86
CA GLU A 82 -4.72 -5.11 -8.76
C GLU A 82 -4.84 -6.24 -9.78
N LEU A 83 -5.31 -7.42 -9.33
CA LEU A 83 -5.51 -8.58 -10.19
C LEU A 83 -6.86 -9.26 -9.92
N PRO A 84 -7.57 -9.74 -10.95
CA PRO A 84 -8.88 -10.36 -10.83
C PRO A 84 -8.78 -11.86 -10.50
N TYR A 85 -8.37 -12.21 -9.27
CA TYR A 85 -8.03 -13.59 -8.88
C TYR A 85 -9.15 -14.59 -9.10
N ALA A 86 -10.41 -14.23 -8.87
CA ALA A 86 -11.57 -15.13 -9.02
C ALA A 86 -12.03 -15.31 -10.47
N ASP A 87 -11.56 -14.46 -11.39
CA ASP A 87 -11.81 -14.56 -12.84
C ASP A 87 -10.53 -15.00 -13.56
N HIS A 88 -10.39 -16.31 -13.80
CA HIS A 88 -9.15 -16.87 -14.36
C HIS A 88 -8.88 -16.44 -15.81
N GLU A 89 -9.91 -16.09 -16.59
CA GLU A 89 -9.72 -15.60 -17.95
C GLU A 89 -9.18 -14.16 -17.93
N ALA A 90 -9.78 -13.29 -17.13
CA ALA A 90 -9.28 -11.94 -16.93
C ALA A 90 -7.88 -11.94 -16.25
N LEU A 91 -7.64 -12.84 -15.30
CA LEU A 91 -6.32 -13.00 -14.67
C LEU A 91 -5.24 -13.38 -15.69
N GLU A 92 -5.52 -14.31 -16.62
CA GLU A 92 -4.57 -14.69 -17.67
C GLU A 92 -4.17 -13.50 -18.54
N GLN A 93 -5.14 -12.62 -18.86
CA GLN A 93 -4.89 -11.40 -19.61
C GLN A 93 -4.03 -10.38 -18.83
N ALA A 94 -4.21 -10.32 -17.50
CA ALA A 94 -3.48 -9.41 -16.61
C ALA A 94 -2.08 -9.91 -16.20
N MET A 95 -1.74 -11.18 -16.47
CA MET A 95 -0.39 -11.70 -16.12
C MET A 95 0.76 -10.96 -16.80
N GLY A 96 0.50 -10.31 -17.94
CA GLY A 96 1.48 -9.45 -18.62
C GLY A 96 1.88 -8.23 -17.80
N ASP A 97 0.94 -7.64 -17.05
CA ASP A 97 1.18 -6.49 -16.18
C ASP A 97 2.04 -6.89 -14.98
N LEU A 98 1.79 -8.08 -14.41
CA LEU A 98 2.65 -8.66 -13.38
C LEU A 98 4.09 -8.88 -13.89
N ASP A 99 4.25 -9.44 -15.09
CA ASP A 99 5.56 -9.65 -15.69
C ASP A 99 6.31 -8.34 -15.96
N ALA A 100 5.59 -7.29 -16.37
CA ALA A 100 6.16 -5.95 -16.57
C ALA A 100 6.62 -5.33 -15.24
N LEU A 101 5.81 -5.46 -14.18
CA LEU A 101 6.17 -5.02 -12.82
C LEU A 101 7.43 -5.73 -12.32
N LEU A 102 7.48 -7.06 -12.42
CA LEU A 102 8.64 -7.85 -12.01
C LEU A 102 9.87 -7.52 -12.86
N GLY A 103 9.69 -7.23 -14.16
CA GLY A 103 10.74 -6.75 -15.05
C GLY A 103 11.31 -5.41 -14.61
N THR A 104 10.46 -4.50 -14.11
CA THR A 104 10.91 -3.22 -13.53
C THR A 104 11.76 -3.47 -12.28
N PHE A 105 11.37 -4.37 -11.40
CA PHE A 105 12.16 -4.73 -10.22
C PHE A 105 13.54 -5.31 -10.59
N ASP A 106 13.59 -6.19 -11.59
CA ASP A 106 14.86 -6.75 -12.07
C ASP A 106 15.80 -5.66 -12.60
N ALA A 107 15.26 -4.70 -13.37
CA ALA A 107 16.05 -3.63 -13.97
C ALA A 107 16.64 -2.68 -12.92
N VAL A 108 15.90 -2.37 -11.85
CA VAL A 108 16.35 -1.44 -10.79
C VAL A 108 17.19 -2.10 -9.70
N ARG A 109 17.08 -3.41 -9.52
CA ARG A 109 17.78 -4.17 -8.46
C ARG A 109 19.27 -3.82 -8.29
N PRO A 110 20.07 -3.65 -9.34
CA PRO A 110 21.50 -3.34 -9.21
C PRO A 110 21.79 -1.98 -8.57
N TYR A 111 20.82 -1.09 -8.54
CA TYR A 111 20.96 0.30 -8.08
C TYR A 111 20.44 0.53 -6.66
N LEU A 112 19.62 -0.41 -6.12
CA LEU A 112 18.82 -0.17 -4.92
C LEU A 112 19.63 -0.33 -3.64
N PRO A 113 19.59 0.65 -2.73
CA PRO A 113 19.90 0.46 -1.31
C PRO A 113 18.69 -0.15 -0.57
N GLY A 114 18.97 -0.80 0.58
CA GLY A 114 17.93 -1.26 1.49
C GLY A 114 17.33 -2.64 1.17
N PRO A 115 16.16 -2.97 1.76
CA PRO A 115 15.47 -4.21 1.51
C PRO A 115 14.99 -4.33 0.05
N PRO A 116 14.84 -5.56 -0.50
CA PRO A 116 14.29 -5.74 -1.85
C PRO A 116 12.84 -5.24 -1.93
N PRO A 117 12.41 -4.78 -3.14
CA PRO A 117 11.02 -4.39 -3.35
C PRO A 117 10.08 -5.60 -3.27
N ARG A 118 8.83 -5.34 -2.86
CA ARG A 118 7.79 -6.37 -2.83
C ARG A 118 6.70 -6.11 -3.88
N PRO A 119 6.25 -7.13 -4.62
CA PRO A 119 4.98 -7.06 -5.32
C PRO A 119 3.86 -6.91 -4.29
N THR A 120 3.18 -5.77 -4.30
CA THR A 120 2.07 -5.44 -3.39
C THR A 120 0.77 -5.72 -4.12
N LEU A 121 0.19 -6.91 -3.88
CA LEU A 121 -0.88 -7.50 -4.67
C LEU A 121 -2.24 -7.25 -4.04
N ALA A 122 -3.16 -6.63 -4.77
CA ALA A 122 -4.53 -6.40 -4.36
C ALA A 122 -5.54 -7.11 -5.28
N ASP A 123 -6.78 -7.24 -4.81
CA ASP A 123 -7.88 -7.74 -5.64
C ASP A 123 -8.48 -6.62 -6.48
N ALA A 124 -8.78 -6.89 -7.75
CA ALA A 124 -9.41 -5.91 -8.64
C ALA A 124 -10.88 -5.60 -8.29
N GLY A 125 -11.49 -6.38 -7.41
CA GLY A 125 -12.85 -6.16 -6.93
C GLY A 125 -13.91 -6.30 -8.03
N SER A 126 -15.00 -5.56 -7.85
CA SER A 126 -16.09 -5.47 -8.81
C SER A 126 -16.76 -4.10 -8.77
N GLN A 127 -17.52 -3.77 -9.81
CA GLN A 127 -18.33 -2.54 -9.81
C GLN A 127 -19.29 -2.48 -8.61
N GLN A 128 -19.88 -3.62 -8.21
CA GLN A 128 -20.76 -3.69 -7.03
C GLN A 128 -20.01 -3.32 -5.76
N ARG A 129 -18.80 -3.85 -5.55
CA ARG A 129 -17.97 -3.55 -4.38
C ARG A 129 -17.55 -2.08 -4.37
N ARG A 130 -17.05 -1.58 -5.51
CA ARG A 130 -16.62 -0.18 -5.65
C ARG A 130 -17.77 0.83 -5.50
N SER A 131 -19.01 0.46 -5.81
CA SER A 131 -20.18 1.30 -5.57
C SER A 131 -20.69 1.26 -4.12
N ARG A 132 -20.22 0.32 -3.29
CA ARG A 132 -20.67 0.10 -1.92
C ARG A 132 -19.52 -0.21 -0.96
N PRO A 133 -18.52 0.67 -0.85
CA PRO A 133 -17.32 0.43 -0.02
C PRO A 133 -17.66 0.41 1.48
N GLY A 134 -16.80 -0.26 2.27
CA GLY A 134 -16.87 -0.28 3.73
C GLY A 134 -18.04 -1.07 4.33
N ARG A 135 -18.78 -1.84 3.52
CA ARG A 135 -19.99 -2.55 3.96
C ARG A 135 -19.79 -4.03 4.18
N SER A 136 -18.72 -4.60 3.71
CA SER A 136 -18.49 -6.04 3.72
C SER A 136 -18.49 -6.63 5.15
N ALA A 137 -17.96 -5.89 6.12
CA ALA A 137 -17.97 -6.31 7.53
C ALA A 137 -19.38 -6.57 8.08
N THR A 138 -20.39 -5.82 7.59
CA THR A 138 -21.79 -5.93 8.05
C THR A 138 -22.71 -6.60 7.02
N GLN A 139 -22.28 -6.73 5.79
CA GLN A 139 -23.03 -7.29 4.67
C GLN A 139 -22.22 -8.37 3.93
N PRO A 140 -21.95 -9.54 4.52
CA PRO A 140 -21.10 -10.58 3.93
C PRO A 140 -21.60 -11.09 2.57
N ALA A 141 -22.88 -10.93 2.27
CA ALA A 141 -23.45 -11.27 0.96
C ALA A 141 -22.91 -10.43 -0.21
N LEU A 142 -22.14 -9.37 0.05
CA LEU A 142 -21.40 -8.60 -0.96
C LEU A 142 -20.08 -9.28 -1.34
N GLY A 143 -19.59 -10.22 -0.54
CA GLY A 143 -18.35 -10.97 -0.76
C GLY A 143 -18.51 -12.10 -1.77
N LEU A 144 -17.41 -12.82 -1.97
CA LEU A 144 -17.40 -14.04 -2.78
C LEU A 144 -18.11 -15.18 -2.05
N ASP A 145 -18.79 -16.05 -2.79
CA ASP A 145 -19.26 -17.32 -2.26
C ASP A 145 -18.13 -18.37 -2.18
N GLY A 146 -18.43 -19.57 -1.67
CA GLY A 146 -17.41 -20.61 -1.50
C GLY A 146 -16.72 -21.02 -2.81
N ASP A 147 -17.42 -21.01 -3.94
CA ASP A 147 -16.81 -21.28 -5.25
C ASP A 147 -15.97 -20.11 -5.74
N GLY A 148 -16.40 -18.88 -5.46
CA GLY A 148 -15.63 -17.66 -5.71
C GLY A 148 -14.31 -17.66 -4.94
N TRP A 149 -14.34 -17.96 -3.64
CA TRP A 149 -13.14 -18.05 -2.81
C TRP A 149 -12.19 -19.17 -3.25
N ARG A 150 -12.72 -20.32 -3.71
CA ARG A 150 -11.88 -21.39 -4.27
C ARG A 150 -11.14 -20.89 -5.53
N ARG A 151 -11.86 -20.28 -6.49
CA ARG A 151 -11.23 -19.72 -7.69
C ARG A 151 -10.23 -18.61 -7.36
N PHE A 152 -10.58 -17.74 -6.40
CA PHE A 152 -9.66 -16.71 -5.90
C PHE A 152 -8.34 -17.31 -5.40
N ALA A 153 -8.40 -18.33 -4.55
CA ALA A 153 -7.22 -19.00 -4.03
C ALA A 153 -6.36 -19.65 -5.13
N GLU A 154 -7.00 -20.29 -6.11
CA GLU A 154 -6.32 -20.89 -7.27
C GLU A 154 -5.60 -19.80 -8.11
N GLY A 155 -6.28 -18.67 -8.36
CA GLY A 155 -5.69 -17.52 -9.07
C GLY A 155 -4.54 -16.89 -8.29
N LEU A 156 -4.73 -16.66 -6.98
CA LEU A 156 -3.69 -16.11 -6.12
C LEU A 156 -2.45 -17.00 -6.06
N ALA A 157 -2.62 -18.31 -5.97
CA ALA A 157 -1.50 -19.27 -5.94
C ALA A 157 -0.65 -19.19 -7.23
N ARG A 158 -1.28 -18.99 -8.40
CA ARG A 158 -0.57 -18.79 -9.68
C ARG A 158 0.28 -17.52 -9.67
N VAL A 159 -0.28 -16.42 -9.18
CA VAL A 159 0.40 -15.10 -9.10
C VAL A 159 1.56 -15.17 -8.10
N VAL A 160 1.33 -15.74 -6.91
CA VAL A 160 2.38 -15.94 -5.89
C VAL A 160 3.52 -16.81 -6.43
N GLY A 161 3.18 -17.90 -7.10
CA GLY A 161 4.17 -18.76 -7.77
C GLY A 161 5.01 -17.99 -8.77
N ARG A 162 4.36 -17.16 -9.63
CA ARG A 162 5.06 -16.33 -10.62
C ARG A 162 6.01 -15.31 -9.99
N CYS A 163 5.62 -14.66 -8.89
CA CYS A 163 6.50 -13.76 -8.15
C CYS A 163 7.72 -14.50 -7.58
N ARG A 164 7.49 -15.63 -6.93
CA ARG A 164 8.54 -16.43 -6.28
C ARG A 164 9.52 -17.06 -7.29
N ASP A 165 9.04 -17.48 -8.44
CA ASP A 165 9.89 -17.98 -9.55
C ASP A 165 10.86 -16.90 -10.07
N ARG A 166 10.52 -15.62 -9.93
CA ARG A 166 11.36 -14.47 -10.24
C ARG A 166 12.21 -14.00 -9.05
N GLY A 167 12.08 -14.67 -7.88
CA GLY A 167 12.83 -14.35 -6.66
C GLY A 167 12.27 -13.20 -5.84
N TYR A 168 10.99 -12.88 -6.02
CA TYR A 168 10.26 -11.88 -5.24
C TYR A 168 9.21 -12.54 -4.35
N ASP A 169 9.20 -12.17 -3.07
CA ASP A 169 8.20 -12.64 -2.12
C ASP A 169 7.08 -11.60 -2.02
N PRO A 170 5.87 -11.88 -2.54
CA PRO A 170 4.79 -10.90 -2.58
C PRO A 170 4.14 -10.66 -1.23
N THR A 171 3.38 -9.58 -1.14
CA THR A 171 2.49 -9.27 -0.03
C THR A 171 1.08 -9.07 -0.54
N PHE A 172 0.07 -9.50 0.22
CA PHE A 172 -1.33 -9.23 -0.11
C PHE A 172 -1.78 -7.93 0.55
N HIS A 173 -2.37 -7.04 -0.23
CA HIS A 173 -2.84 -5.72 0.17
C HIS A 173 -4.37 -5.71 0.23
N PRO A 174 -4.98 -5.65 1.41
CA PRO A 174 -6.42 -5.41 1.54
C PRO A 174 -6.77 -4.00 1.06
N GLU A 175 -7.84 -3.90 0.26
CA GLU A 175 -8.23 -2.64 -0.38
C GLU A 175 -9.73 -2.38 -0.23
N THR A 176 -10.11 -1.17 0.19
CA THR A 176 -11.53 -0.78 0.33
C THR A 176 -12.23 -0.75 -1.02
N GLY A 177 -13.39 -1.40 -1.10
CA GLY A 177 -14.16 -1.52 -2.36
C GLY A 177 -13.75 -2.70 -3.23
N THR A 178 -12.93 -3.62 -2.73
CA THR A 178 -12.58 -4.89 -3.38
C THR A 178 -13.24 -6.09 -2.70
N TYR A 179 -12.94 -7.31 -3.12
CA TYR A 179 -13.40 -8.53 -2.44
C TYR A 179 -12.58 -8.87 -1.19
N VAL A 180 -11.54 -8.07 -0.87
CA VAL A 180 -10.75 -8.24 0.35
C VAL A 180 -10.61 -6.88 1.04
N GLU A 181 -11.68 -6.45 1.72
CA GLU A 181 -11.75 -5.18 2.44
C GLU A 181 -11.96 -5.39 3.95
N ALA A 182 -12.83 -6.34 4.34
CA ALA A 182 -13.19 -6.60 5.72
C ALA A 182 -12.26 -7.64 6.38
N PRO A 183 -12.13 -7.65 7.73
CA PRO A 183 -11.28 -8.62 8.43
C PRO A 183 -11.56 -10.09 8.07
N TRP A 184 -12.82 -10.48 7.94
CA TRP A 184 -13.16 -11.87 7.58
C TRP A 184 -12.72 -12.23 6.14
N GLU A 185 -12.68 -11.28 5.21
CA GLU A 185 -12.18 -11.49 3.85
C GLU A 185 -10.65 -11.63 3.83
N ILE A 186 -9.96 -10.87 4.70
CA ILE A 186 -8.51 -11.03 4.90
C ILE A 186 -8.22 -12.42 5.47
N GLU A 187 -9.01 -12.88 6.45
CA GLU A 187 -8.90 -14.22 7.02
C GLU A 187 -9.06 -15.32 5.95
N GLU A 188 -10.05 -15.18 5.05
CA GLU A 188 -10.24 -16.11 3.91
C GLU A 188 -8.99 -16.19 3.00
N VAL A 189 -8.32 -15.07 2.74
CA VAL A 189 -7.05 -15.06 1.98
C VAL A 189 -5.93 -15.76 2.74
N LEU A 190 -5.78 -15.46 4.02
CA LEU A 190 -4.71 -16.00 4.86
C LEU A 190 -4.87 -17.51 5.12
N ASP A 191 -6.11 -17.98 5.26
CA ASP A 191 -6.42 -19.42 5.47
C ASP A 191 -6.19 -20.26 4.20
N ARG A 192 -6.32 -19.62 3.02
CA ARG A 192 -6.21 -20.34 1.73
C ARG A 192 -4.87 -20.17 1.04
N SER A 193 -3.97 -19.37 1.58
CA SER A 193 -2.66 -19.09 0.96
C SER A 193 -1.58 -18.89 2.02
N ASP A 194 -0.33 -19.02 1.58
CA ASP A 194 0.86 -18.71 2.38
C ASP A 194 1.48 -17.36 2.04
N ILE A 195 0.74 -16.51 1.30
CA ILE A 195 1.20 -15.15 0.97
C ILE A 195 1.38 -14.31 2.24
N GLY A 196 2.39 -13.45 2.25
CA GLY A 196 2.54 -12.45 3.31
C GLY A 196 1.40 -11.42 3.28
N LEU A 197 1.17 -10.75 4.40
CA LEU A 197 0.18 -9.70 4.53
C LEU A 197 0.84 -8.32 4.57
N CYS A 198 0.37 -7.41 3.74
CA CYS A 198 0.60 -5.98 3.93
C CYS A 198 -0.31 -5.48 5.06
N LEU A 199 0.28 -4.99 6.14
CA LEU A 199 -0.48 -4.26 7.15
C LEU A 199 -0.85 -2.88 6.59
N GLU A 200 -1.92 -2.83 5.83
CA GLU A 200 -2.47 -1.58 5.27
C GLU A 200 -3.46 -0.97 6.27
N THR A 201 -2.97 -0.10 7.13
CA THR A 201 -3.73 0.35 8.29
C THR A 201 -4.97 1.16 7.93
N GLY A 202 -4.90 2.01 6.91
CA GLY A 202 -6.01 2.88 6.51
C GLY A 202 -7.17 2.11 5.91
N HIS A 203 -6.91 1.28 4.91
CA HIS A 203 -7.96 0.47 4.27
C HIS A 203 -8.55 -0.58 5.23
N MET A 204 -7.74 -1.17 6.12
CA MET A 204 -8.23 -2.06 7.17
C MET A 204 -9.22 -1.35 8.11
N MET A 205 -8.94 -0.08 8.49
CA MET A 205 -9.86 0.74 9.31
C MET A 205 -11.15 1.02 8.56
N LEU A 206 -11.06 1.46 7.29
CA LEU A 206 -12.24 1.76 6.46
C LEU A 206 -13.08 0.51 6.17
N GLY A 207 -12.46 -0.67 6.11
CA GLY A 207 -13.11 -1.98 6.00
C GLY A 207 -13.71 -2.51 7.32
N GLY A 208 -13.64 -1.73 8.41
CA GLY A 208 -14.22 -2.07 9.72
C GLY A 208 -13.31 -2.91 10.61
N GLY A 209 -12.01 -3.00 10.31
CA GLY A 209 -11.02 -3.66 11.16
C GLY A 209 -10.37 -2.74 12.19
N ASP A 210 -9.71 -3.34 13.17
CA ASP A 210 -8.79 -2.69 14.11
C ASP A 210 -7.36 -3.12 13.76
N PRO A 211 -6.52 -2.28 13.11
CA PRO A 211 -5.19 -2.67 12.69
C PRO A 211 -4.27 -3.13 13.84
N VAL A 212 -4.50 -2.64 15.06
CA VAL A 212 -3.74 -3.07 16.24
C VAL A 212 -4.11 -4.51 16.63
N ALA A 213 -5.40 -4.86 16.55
CA ALA A 213 -5.84 -6.22 16.79
C ALA A 213 -5.35 -7.17 15.68
N LEU A 214 -5.45 -6.75 14.41
CA LEU A 214 -4.99 -7.52 13.25
C LEU A 214 -3.48 -7.78 13.30
N LEU A 215 -2.69 -6.77 13.69
CA LEU A 215 -1.24 -6.92 13.89
C LEU A 215 -0.91 -7.96 14.98
N ARG A 216 -1.68 -7.99 16.07
CA ARG A 216 -1.52 -9.00 17.12
C ARG A 216 -1.87 -10.40 16.62
N ASP A 217 -2.95 -10.54 15.85
CA ASP A 217 -3.52 -11.83 15.47
C ASP A 217 -2.80 -12.43 14.24
N TRP A 218 -2.26 -11.60 13.35
CA TRP A 218 -1.58 -12.03 12.11
C TRP A 218 -0.13 -11.53 11.98
N GLY A 219 0.50 -11.15 13.09
CA GLY A 219 1.84 -10.55 13.09
C GLY A 219 2.92 -11.39 12.41
N ASP A 220 2.85 -12.72 12.47
CA ASP A 220 3.75 -13.65 11.80
C ASP A 220 3.57 -13.72 10.27
N ARG A 221 2.45 -13.21 9.76
CA ARG A 221 2.16 -13.11 8.33
C ARG A 221 2.55 -11.75 7.73
N ILE A 222 2.77 -10.72 8.57
CA ILE A 222 3.09 -9.37 8.11
C ILE A 222 4.52 -9.32 7.59
N ASN A 223 4.65 -9.05 6.29
CA ASN A 223 5.93 -8.91 5.61
C ASN A 223 6.12 -7.55 4.92
N HIS A 224 5.11 -6.68 4.94
CA HIS A 224 5.12 -5.31 4.42
C HIS A 224 4.15 -4.45 5.24
N VAL A 225 4.37 -3.13 5.25
CA VAL A 225 3.49 -2.20 5.97
C VAL A 225 3.21 -0.98 5.11
N HIS A 226 1.92 -0.68 4.92
CA HIS A 226 1.46 0.63 4.49
C HIS A 226 0.84 1.33 5.69
N LEU A 227 1.54 2.32 6.19
CA LEU A 227 1.10 3.11 7.34
C LEU A 227 0.31 4.31 6.84
N LYS A 228 -0.99 4.22 6.96
CA LYS A 228 -1.98 5.19 6.46
C LYS A 228 -2.95 5.52 7.58
N ASP A 229 -3.08 6.80 7.95
CA ASP A 229 -4.04 7.25 8.95
C ASP A 229 -5.36 7.65 8.28
N ALA A 230 -6.47 7.40 8.93
CA ALA A 230 -7.79 7.59 8.36
C ALA A 230 -8.79 8.18 9.36
N VAL A 231 -9.77 8.93 8.82
CA VAL A 231 -10.87 9.54 9.57
C VAL A 231 -12.13 8.72 9.40
N LEU A 232 -12.48 7.89 10.39
CA LEU A 232 -13.59 6.94 10.33
C LEU A 232 -14.95 7.62 10.15
N SER A 233 -15.13 8.84 10.66
CA SER A 233 -16.38 9.58 10.47
C SER A 233 -16.62 9.98 9.01
N VAL A 234 -15.57 10.15 8.21
CA VAL A 234 -15.70 10.37 6.76
C VAL A 234 -16.22 9.11 6.08
N MET A 235 -15.66 7.94 6.42
CA MET A 235 -16.13 6.67 5.89
C MET A 235 -17.58 6.39 6.28
N ALA A 236 -17.96 6.66 7.53
CA ALA A 236 -19.35 6.54 7.97
C ALA A 236 -20.30 7.39 7.11
N GLY A 237 -19.92 8.65 6.81
CA GLY A 237 -20.69 9.52 5.90
C GLY A 237 -20.79 8.98 4.47
N ILE A 238 -19.73 8.35 3.94
CA ILE A 238 -19.73 7.71 2.61
C ILE A 238 -20.73 6.54 2.59
N VAL A 239 -20.73 5.73 3.66
CA VAL A 239 -21.68 4.62 3.82
C VAL A 239 -23.12 5.13 3.95
N ASP A 240 -23.38 6.15 4.76
CA ASP A 240 -24.71 6.73 4.99
C ASP A 240 -25.30 7.36 3.71
N ASP A 241 -24.44 7.99 2.90
CA ASP A 241 -24.83 8.61 1.63
C ASP A 241 -24.97 7.61 0.48
N ASP A 242 -24.70 6.32 0.68
CA ASP A 242 -24.62 5.28 -0.36
C ASP A 242 -23.67 5.67 -1.51
N ALA A 243 -22.55 6.30 -1.17
CA ALA A 243 -21.60 6.87 -2.12
C ALA A 243 -20.53 5.85 -2.55
N PRO A 244 -19.94 6.00 -3.77
CA PRO A 244 -18.94 5.08 -4.30
C PRO A 244 -17.55 5.28 -3.65
N VAL A 245 -16.66 4.32 -3.89
CA VAL A 245 -15.28 4.31 -3.34
C VAL A 245 -14.48 5.58 -3.68
N THR A 246 -14.76 6.23 -4.82
CA THR A 246 -14.10 7.48 -5.21
C THR A 246 -14.29 8.62 -4.22
N GLU A 247 -15.33 8.54 -3.38
CA GLU A 247 -15.58 9.54 -2.34
C GLU A 247 -14.59 9.44 -1.17
N ILE A 248 -13.88 8.31 -1.01
CA ILE A 248 -12.81 8.18 -0.02
C ILE A 248 -11.74 9.24 -0.29
N TRP A 249 -11.33 9.40 -1.54
CA TRP A 249 -10.35 10.41 -1.95
C TRP A 249 -10.95 11.81 -2.03
N SER A 250 -12.19 11.91 -2.55
CA SER A 250 -12.88 13.20 -2.72
C SER A 250 -13.17 13.90 -1.39
N ARG A 251 -13.47 13.13 -0.34
CA ARG A 251 -13.75 13.64 1.01
C ARG A 251 -12.54 13.58 1.93
N GLU A 252 -11.37 13.26 1.40
CA GLU A 252 -10.10 13.17 2.15
C GLU A 252 -10.23 12.28 3.39
N ALA A 253 -10.67 11.02 3.21
CA ALA A 253 -10.78 10.05 4.31
C ALA A 253 -9.41 9.68 4.88
N PHE A 254 -8.33 9.81 4.11
CA PHE A 254 -6.96 9.65 4.57
C PHE A 254 -6.34 10.99 4.93
N CYS A 255 -5.54 11.01 5.99
CA CYS A 255 -4.96 12.23 6.54
C CYS A 255 -3.50 12.02 6.97
N ALA A 256 -2.82 13.11 7.33
CA ALA A 256 -1.47 13.04 7.88
C ALA A 256 -1.45 12.24 9.20
N LEU A 257 -0.35 11.55 9.47
CA LEU A 257 -0.18 10.68 10.65
C LEU A 257 -0.44 11.46 11.95
N GLY A 258 -1.30 10.89 12.79
CA GLY A 258 -1.71 11.47 14.06
C GLY A 258 -2.87 12.48 13.97
N HIS A 259 -3.46 12.65 12.78
CA HIS A 259 -4.63 13.52 12.59
C HIS A 259 -5.93 12.73 12.40
N GLY A 260 -5.86 11.41 12.24
CA GLY A 260 -6.99 10.50 12.13
C GLY A 260 -7.26 9.71 13.40
N ASP A 261 -7.90 8.58 13.21
CA ASP A 261 -8.34 7.68 14.29
C ASP A 261 -7.36 6.52 14.55
N LEU A 262 -6.24 6.43 13.79
CA LEU A 262 -5.24 5.38 13.96
C LEU A 262 -4.38 5.62 15.20
N ASP A 263 -4.28 4.65 16.09
CA ASP A 263 -3.26 4.64 17.15
C ASP A 263 -1.90 4.22 16.59
N VAL A 264 -1.22 5.17 15.93
CA VAL A 264 0.10 4.95 15.32
C VAL A 264 1.11 4.46 16.35
N GLY A 265 1.03 4.95 17.59
CA GLY A 265 1.93 4.51 18.67
C GLY A 265 1.84 3.02 18.92
N ARG A 266 0.60 2.49 19.05
CA ARG A 266 0.37 1.04 19.25
C ARG A 266 0.77 0.20 18.03
N ILE A 267 0.61 0.72 16.81
CA ILE A 267 1.10 0.04 15.60
C ILE A 267 2.62 -0.09 15.65
N LEU A 268 3.35 0.99 15.92
CA LEU A 268 4.82 0.96 16.00
C LEU A 268 5.32 0.04 17.11
N ASP A 269 4.67 0.03 18.26
CA ASP A 269 5.02 -0.87 19.37
C ASP A 269 4.75 -2.34 19.00
N GLY A 270 3.65 -2.62 18.32
CA GLY A 270 3.32 -3.95 17.80
C GLY A 270 4.35 -4.43 16.76
N LEU A 271 4.76 -3.59 15.83
CA LEU A 271 5.80 -3.93 14.82
C LEU A 271 7.14 -4.25 15.50
N ARG A 272 7.50 -3.52 16.55
CA ARG A 272 8.70 -3.83 17.37
C ARG A 272 8.55 -5.16 18.09
N ALA A 273 7.38 -5.43 18.64
CA ALA A 273 7.12 -6.66 19.37
C ALA A 273 7.23 -7.92 18.51
N ILE A 274 6.81 -7.86 17.24
CA ILE A 274 6.99 -8.95 16.26
C ILE A 274 8.38 -8.92 15.59
N SER A 275 9.27 -7.99 15.99
CA SER A 275 10.58 -7.79 15.36
C SER A 275 10.49 -7.56 13.84
N PHE A 276 9.47 -6.81 13.39
CA PHE A 276 9.31 -6.50 11.98
C PHE A 276 10.55 -5.83 11.41
N GLY A 277 10.98 -6.29 10.24
CA GLY A 277 12.06 -5.71 9.45
C GLY A 277 11.70 -5.68 7.98
N GLY A 278 11.98 -4.58 7.31
CA GLY A 278 11.61 -4.37 5.92
C GLY A 278 11.08 -2.97 5.68
N TRP A 279 10.22 -2.82 4.66
CA TRP A 279 9.66 -1.53 4.32
C TRP A 279 8.39 -1.21 5.11
N LEU A 280 8.36 0.00 5.66
CA LEU A 280 7.17 0.69 6.13
C LEU A 280 6.95 1.88 5.20
N VAL A 281 5.94 1.79 4.35
CA VAL A 281 5.57 2.85 3.41
C VAL A 281 4.54 3.75 4.08
N VAL A 282 4.81 5.05 4.13
CA VAL A 282 3.83 6.05 4.58
C VAL A 282 2.99 6.46 3.39
N GLU A 283 1.68 6.33 3.51
CA GLU A 283 0.74 6.70 2.47
C GLU A 283 -0.34 7.66 2.97
N GLN A 284 -0.77 8.51 2.08
CA GLN A 284 -1.91 9.40 2.26
C GLN A 284 -2.51 9.68 0.89
N ASP A 285 -3.51 8.90 0.50
CA ASP A 285 -4.11 9.03 -0.83
C ASP A 285 -4.83 10.37 -0.95
N ILE A 286 -4.40 11.17 -1.92
CA ILE A 286 -4.97 12.49 -2.18
C ILE A 286 -5.30 12.68 -3.65
N LEU A 287 -6.30 13.53 -3.93
CA LEU A 287 -6.55 13.99 -5.30
C LEU A 287 -5.73 15.25 -5.58
N PRO A 288 -5.00 15.34 -6.71
CA PRO A 288 -4.14 16.49 -7.08
C PRO A 288 -4.98 17.64 -7.65
N ARG A 289 -5.83 18.27 -6.84
CA ARG A 289 -6.82 19.26 -7.29
C ARG A 289 -6.22 20.62 -7.69
N SER A 290 -5.01 20.94 -7.21
CA SER A 290 -4.33 22.20 -7.50
C SER A 290 -2.84 22.15 -7.12
N ALA A 291 -2.06 23.14 -7.60
CA ALA A 291 -0.67 23.29 -7.19
C ALA A 291 -0.51 23.54 -5.67
N GLU A 292 -1.46 24.24 -5.04
CA GLU A 292 -1.49 24.44 -3.60
C GLU A 292 -1.73 23.12 -2.85
N ARG A 293 -2.55 22.20 -3.41
CA ARG A 293 -2.75 20.87 -2.82
C ARG A 293 -1.47 20.05 -2.86
N PHE A 294 -0.69 20.13 -3.94
CA PHE A 294 0.62 19.49 -4.02
C PHE A 294 1.63 20.07 -3.00
N ALA A 295 1.71 21.39 -2.88
CA ALA A 295 2.57 22.02 -1.88
C ALA A 295 2.21 21.59 -0.45
N ARG A 296 0.91 21.52 -0.13
CA ARG A 296 0.41 21.02 1.15
C ARG A 296 0.75 19.54 1.34
N ALA A 297 0.63 18.71 0.32
CA ALA A 297 1.02 17.31 0.37
C ALA A 297 2.51 17.16 0.74
N ALA A 298 3.40 17.91 0.12
CA ALA A 298 4.82 17.88 0.44
C ALA A 298 5.11 18.27 1.92
N GLU A 299 4.36 19.24 2.46
CA GLU A 299 4.43 19.60 3.89
C GLU A 299 3.89 18.47 4.79
N GLU A 300 2.76 17.87 4.45
CA GLU A 300 2.18 16.74 5.17
C GLU A 300 3.14 15.55 5.18
N GLN A 301 3.82 15.24 4.06
CA GLN A 301 4.78 14.13 4.01
C GLN A 301 6.07 14.42 4.82
N ARG A 302 6.56 15.66 4.87
CA ARG A 302 7.63 16.05 5.81
C ARG A 302 7.18 15.89 7.26
N HIS A 303 5.97 16.36 7.59
CA HIS A 303 5.38 16.15 8.93
C HIS A 303 5.31 14.66 9.30
N ASN A 304 4.80 13.81 8.38
CA ASN A 304 4.72 12.36 8.60
C ASN A 304 6.09 11.74 8.89
N ARG A 305 7.12 12.17 8.16
CA ARG A 305 8.49 11.69 8.35
C ARG A 305 9.07 12.12 9.70
N GLU A 306 8.87 13.40 10.08
CA GLU A 306 9.28 13.94 11.38
C GLU A 306 8.54 13.27 12.54
N PHE A 307 7.23 13.03 12.36
CA PHE A 307 6.40 12.32 13.34
C PHE A 307 6.93 10.93 13.64
N LEU A 308 7.39 10.19 12.63
CA LEU A 308 8.01 8.87 12.79
C LEU A 308 9.43 8.97 13.39
N ALA A 309 10.24 9.97 12.97
CA ALA A 309 11.56 10.20 13.54
C ALA A 309 11.49 10.49 15.06
N GLY A 310 10.49 11.25 15.49
CA GLY A 310 10.21 11.49 16.91
C GLY A 310 9.81 10.24 17.70
N ARG A 311 9.53 9.12 17.01
CA ARG A 311 9.19 7.80 17.58
C ARG A 311 10.26 6.73 17.33
N GLY A 312 11.44 7.14 16.85
CA GLY A 312 12.60 6.27 16.69
C GLY A 312 12.66 5.50 15.35
N LEU A 313 11.98 6.00 14.30
CA LEU A 313 12.05 5.48 12.93
C LEU A 313 12.63 6.49 11.94
#